data_cf90985d79bbbe67abcea07e4698bae7
#
_entry.id   cf90985d79bbbe67abcea07e4698bae7
#
_cell.length_a   1.000
_cell.length_b   1.000
_cell.length_c   1.000
_cell.angle_alpha   90.00
_cell.angle_beta   90.00
_cell.angle_gamma   90.00
#
_symmetry.space_group_name_H-M   'P 1'
#
loop_
_entity.id
_entity.type
_entity.pdbx_description
1 polymer ?
#
loop_
_entity_poly.entity_id
_entity_poly.type
_entity_poly.pdbx_seq_one_letter_code
_entity_poly.pdbx_strand_id
1 'polypeptide(L)'
;MKKVVKFGGSSLASAEQFKKVGAIITSDESRVYVVPSAPGKRFSDDTKVTDMLLHVYETAKAGNDFTEEVKAIKARYDEIITGLEIKDFSLDKDFEEITKQLEDLTNPDPMCTLDY
;
A
#
# COMPACT_ATOMS: atom_id res chain seq x y z
N MET A 1 -0.54 29.21 -9.85
CA MET A 1 -1.74 28.51 -9.29
C MET A 1 -1.33 27.11 -8.85
N LYS A 2 -1.68 26.73 -7.62
CA LYS A 2 -1.39 25.38 -7.12
C LYS A 2 -2.44 24.39 -7.61
N LYS A 3 -1.99 23.22 -8.05
CA LYS A 3 -2.86 22.17 -8.57
C LYS A 3 -2.88 20.98 -7.60
N VAL A 4 -4.02 20.29 -7.56
CA VAL A 4 -4.19 19.01 -6.88
C VAL A 4 -4.26 17.93 -7.97
N VAL A 5 -3.42 16.90 -7.84
CA VAL A 5 -3.40 15.79 -8.79
C VAL A 5 -3.67 14.48 -8.06
N LYS A 6 -4.46 13.63 -8.69
CA LYS A 6 -4.83 12.32 -8.14
C LYS A 6 -4.37 11.22 -9.07
N PHE A 7 -3.79 10.17 -8.49
CA PHE A 7 -3.36 9.00 -9.24
C PHE A 7 -4.09 7.77 -8.74
N GLY A 8 -4.74 7.06 -9.64
CA GLY A 8 -5.45 5.82 -9.33
C GLY A 8 -4.50 4.64 -9.14
N GLY A 9 -5.05 3.51 -8.72
CA GLY A 9 -4.28 2.33 -8.37
C GLY A 9 -3.46 1.75 -9.51
N SER A 10 -3.99 1.74 -10.74
CA SER A 10 -3.25 1.22 -11.90
C SER A 10 -2.02 2.06 -12.23
N SER A 11 -2.06 3.35 -11.93
CA SER A 11 -0.92 4.26 -12.11
C SER A 11 0.19 4.04 -11.08
N LEU A 12 -0.09 3.30 -10.02
CA LEU A 12 0.82 3.06 -8.90
C LEU A 12 1.09 1.56 -8.69
N ALA A 13 0.77 0.73 -9.68
CA ALA A 13 0.83 -0.72 -9.53
C ALA A 13 2.25 -1.29 -9.49
N SER A 14 3.22 -0.60 -10.06
CA SER A 14 4.60 -1.07 -10.16
C SER A 14 5.60 0.09 -10.10
N ALA A 15 6.88 -0.23 -9.94
CA ALA A 15 7.95 0.76 -9.95
C ALA A 15 7.98 1.56 -11.26
N GLU A 16 7.76 0.90 -12.39
CA GLU A 16 7.71 1.55 -13.70
C GLU A 16 6.61 2.61 -13.75
N GLN A 17 5.42 2.29 -13.24
CA GLN A 17 4.31 3.24 -13.17
C GLN A 17 4.61 4.40 -12.22
N PHE A 18 5.24 4.13 -11.08
CA PHE A 18 5.69 5.17 -10.15
C PHE A 18 6.65 6.15 -10.82
N LYS A 19 7.55 5.67 -11.66
CA LYS A 19 8.49 6.54 -12.41
C LYS A 19 7.73 7.48 -13.35
N LYS A 20 6.70 6.98 -14.01
CA LYS A 20 5.83 7.80 -14.87
C LYS A 20 5.09 8.87 -14.08
N VAL A 21 4.56 8.51 -12.92
CA VAL A 21 3.89 9.45 -12.01
C VAL A 21 4.86 10.53 -11.54
N GLY A 22 6.05 10.16 -11.14
CA GLY A 22 7.09 11.09 -10.73
C GLY A 22 7.43 12.09 -11.84
N ALA A 23 7.56 11.62 -13.08
CA ALA A 23 7.81 12.47 -14.22
C ALA A 23 6.67 13.47 -14.47
N ILE A 24 5.42 13.03 -14.31
CA ILE A 24 4.24 13.91 -14.45
C ILE A 24 4.25 14.99 -13.37
N ILE A 25 4.50 14.62 -12.12
CA ILE A 25 4.51 15.56 -10.99
C ILE A 25 5.59 16.61 -11.19
N THR A 26 6.79 16.19 -11.54
CA THR A 26 7.94 17.09 -11.67
C THR A 26 7.93 17.92 -12.94
N SER A 27 7.13 17.56 -13.94
CA SER A 27 7.01 18.32 -15.19
C SER A 27 6.27 19.64 -15.05
N ASP A 28 5.57 19.86 -13.94
CA ASP A 28 4.82 21.09 -13.68
C ASP A 28 4.92 21.44 -12.19
N GLU A 29 5.61 22.54 -11.88
CA GLU A 29 5.85 23.01 -10.51
C GLU A 29 4.55 23.36 -9.76
N SER A 30 3.46 23.62 -10.47
CA SER A 30 2.17 23.93 -9.84
C SER A 30 1.47 22.70 -9.26
N ARG A 31 1.91 21.47 -9.58
CA ARG A 31 1.38 20.21 -9.03
C ARG A 31 1.95 19.95 -7.64
N VAL A 32 1.42 20.68 -6.66
CA VAL A 32 1.93 20.68 -5.29
C VAL A 32 1.26 19.65 -4.41
N TYR A 33 -0.04 19.42 -4.63
CA TYR A 33 -0.84 18.50 -3.83
C TYR A 33 -1.05 17.20 -4.60
N VAL A 34 -0.51 16.10 -4.07
CA VAL A 34 -0.58 14.79 -4.72
C VAL A 34 -1.40 13.83 -3.84
N VAL A 35 -2.42 13.22 -4.44
CA VAL A 35 -3.27 12.25 -3.75
C VAL A 35 -3.08 10.89 -4.43
N PRO A 36 -2.25 9.99 -3.85
CA PRO A 36 -2.05 8.66 -4.40
C PRO A 36 -3.07 7.67 -3.86
N SER A 37 -3.41 6.68 -4.68
CA SER A 37 -4.16 5.51 -4.26
C SER A 37 -3.20 4.41 -3.79
N ALA A 38 -3.74 3.34 -3.22
CA ALA A 38 -2.96 2.11 -3.00
C ALA A 38 -2.64 1.46 -4.37
N PRO A 39 -1.53 0.70 -4.45
CA PRO A 39 -1.18 0.03 -5.70
C PRO A 39 -2.29 -0.88 -6.23
N GLY A 40 -2.60 -0.74 -7.51
CA GLY A 40 -3.60 -1.53 -8.19
C GLY A 40 -3.03 -2.79 -8.83
N LYS A 41 -3.74 -3.32 -9.80
CA LYS A 41 -3.31 -4.51 -10.54
C LYS A 41 -2.12 -4.20 -11.45
N ARG A 42 -1.11 -5.06 -11.42
CA ARG A 42 0.05 -5.01 -12.33
C ARG A 42 -0.30 -5.59 -13.70
N PHE A 43 -1.25 -6.53 -13.72
CA PHE A 43 -1.77 -7.20 -14.91
C PHE A 43 -3.22 -7.62 -14.65
N SER A 44 -3.94 -8.10 -15.66
CA SER A 44 -5.40 -8.34 -15.56
C SER A 44 -5.83 -9.32 -14.46
N ASP A 45 -5.01 -10.34 -14.18
CA ASP A 45 -5.32 -11.36 -13.18
C ASP A 45 -4.72 -11.07 -11.80
N ASP A 46 -4.13 -9.90 -11.63
CA ASP A 46 -3.52 -9.51 -10.35
C ASP A 46 -4.59 -9.04 -9.35
N THR A 47 -4.19 -8.91 -8.09
CA THR A 47 -5.06 -8.44 -7.02
C THR A 47 -4.63 -7.03 -6.60
N LYS A 48 -5.61 -6.15 -6.41
CA LYS A 48 -5.36 -4.81 -5.89
C LYS A 48 -4.93 -4.89 -4.43
N VAL A 49 -4.03 -3.99 -4.00
CA VAL A 49 -3.58 -3.94 -2.61
C VAL A 49 -4.75 -3.69 -1.65
N THR A 50 -5.73 -2.86 -2.03
CA THR A 50 -6.94 -2.66 -1.20
C THR A 50 -7.68 -3.96 -0.94
N ASP A 51 -7.81 -4.83 -1.94
CA ASP A 51 -8.47 -6.13 -1.79
C ASP A 51 -7.63 -7.08 -0.93
N MET A 52 -6.30 -7.01 -1.05
CA MET A 52 -5.39 -7.77 -0.20
C MET A 52 -5.53 -7.36 1.26
N LEU A 53 -5.65 -6.05 1.53
CA LEU A 53 -5.84 -5.52 2.88
C LEU A 53 -7.17 -5.97 3.48
N LEU A 54 -8.25 -5.95 2.70
CA LEU A 54 -9.55 -6.45 3.14
C LEU A 54 -9.49 -7.93 3.48
N HIS A 55 -8.82 -8.73 2.65
CA HIS A 55 -8.66 -10.16 2.89
C HIS A 55 -7.88 -10.44 4.18
N VAL A 56 -6.80 -9.69 4.41
CA VAL A 56 -6.01 -9.79 5.65
C VAL A 56 -6.87 -9.48 6.87
N TYR A 57 -7.66 -8.42 6.79
CA TYR A 57 -8.57 -8.02 7.87
C TYR A 57 -9.57 -9.12 8.19
N GLU A 58 -10.20 -9.69 7.17
CA GLU A 58 -11.17 -10.77 7.33
C GLU A 58 -10.52 -12.03 7.92
N THR A 59 -9.32 -12.36 7.48
CA THR A 59 -8.55 -13.51 7.97
C THR A 59 -8.23 -13.33 9.46
N ALA A 60 -7.75 -12.17 9.86
CA ALA A 60 -7.42 -11.85 11.24
C ALA A 60 -8.68 -11.86 12.12
N LYS A 61 -9.77 -11.26 11.64
CA LYS A 61 -11.05 -11.19 12.35
C LYS A 61 -11.64 -12.59 12.59
N ALA A 62 -11.42 -13.52 11.67
CA ALA A 62 -11.85 -14.90 11.80
C ALA A 62 -10.97 -15.71 12.75
N GLY A 63 -9.88 -15.16 13.25
CA GLY A 63 -8.94 -15.84 14.12
C GLY A 63 -7.95 -16.74 13.39
N ASN A 64 -7.83 -16.62 12.08
CA ASN A 64 -6.90 -17.40 11.26
C ASN A 64 -5.55 -16.73 11.18
N ASP A 65 -4.51 -17.52 10.82
CA ASP A 65 -3.17 -17.00 10.59
C ASP A 65 -3.14 -16.11 9.35
N PHE A 66 -2.66 -14.88 9.50
CA PHE A 66 -2.58 -13.89 8.42
C PHE A 66 -1.14 -13.57 8.00
N THR A 67 -0.16 -14.33 8.47
CA THR A 67 1.26 -14.07 8.22
C THR A 67 1.59 -14.04 6.73
N GLU A 68 1.10 -15.01 5.97
CA GLU A 68 1.37 -15.11 4.53
C GLU A 68 0.73 -13.96 3.76
N GLU A 69 -0.46 -13.55 4.14
CA GLU A 69 -1.20 -12.46 3.51
C GLU A 69 -0.47 -11.12 3.72
N VAL A 70 0.02 -10.87 4.92
CA VAL A 70 0.81 -9.66 5.23
C VAL A 70 2.12 -9.65 4.45
N LYS A 71 2.80 -10.79 4.38
CA LYS A 71 4.04 -10.93 3.60
C LYS A 71 3.83 -10.63 2.12
N ALA A 72 2.70 -11.07 1.56
CA ALA A 72 2.37 -10.83 0.16
C ALA A 72 2.19 -9.33 -0.12
N ILE A 73 1.54 -8.61 0.78
CA ILE A 73 1.36 -7.15 0.65
C ILE A 73 2.72 -6.45 0.76
N LYS A 74 3.51 -6.82 1.76
CA LYS A 74 4.85 -6.26 1.96
C LYS A 74 5.73 -6.49 0.74
N ALA A 75 5.66 -7.67 0.14
CA ALA A 75 6.42 -8.01 -1.06
C ALA A 75 6.06 -7.10 -2.24
N ARG A 76 4.77 -6.74 -2.39
CA ARG A 76 4.32 -5.80 -3.41
C ARG A 76 4.99 -4.44 -3.26
N TYR A 77 5.03 -3.91 -2.04
CA TYR A 77 5.67 -2.62 -1.75
C TYR A 77 7.19 -2.70 -1.87
N ASP A 78 7.80 -3.78 -1.40
CA ASP A 78 9.24 -3.97 -1.50
C ASP A 78 9.70 -4.05 -2.95
N GLU A 79 8.92 -4.69 -3.82
CA GLU A 79 9.18 -4.74 -5.25
C GLU A 79 9.20 -3.33 -5.87
N ILE A 80 8.25 -2.48 -5.48
CA ILE A 80 8.20 -1.09 -5.95
C ILE A 80 9.42 -0.30 -5.44
N ILE A 81 9.73 -0.42 -4.16
CA ILE A 81 10.86 0.28 -3.53
C ILE A 81 12.17 -0.14 -4.19
N THR A 82 12.37 -1.43 -4.40
CA THR A 82 13.57 -1.98 -5.07
C THR A 82 13.66 -1.49 -6.51
N GLY A 83 12.55 -1.53 -7.24
CA GLY A 83 12.50 -1.09 -8.63
C GLY A 83 12.76 0.41 -8.80
N LEU A 84 12.45 1.21 -7.78
CA LEU A 84 12.74 2.64 -7.75
C LEU A 84 14.15 2.95 -7.25
N GLU A 85 14.90 1.93 -6.84
CA GLU A 85 16.26 2.06 -6.32
C GLU A 85 16.37 2.97 -5.09
N ILE A 86 15.32 2.98 -4.26
CA ILE A 86 15.30 3.76 -3.02
C ILE A 86 16.04 2.96 -1.94
N LYS A 87 17.09 3.55 -1.38
CA LYS A 87 17.97 2.85 -0.42
C LYS A 87 17.71 3.23 1.03
N ASP A 88 17.20 4.44 1.27
CA ASP A 88 17.05 4.99 2.62
C ASP A 88 15.59 4.97 3.10
N PHE A 89 14.76 4.13 2.51
CA PHE A 89 13.35 4.04 2.82
C PHE A 89 12.93 2.60 3.04
N SER A 90 12.15 2.36 4.09
CA SER A 90 11.61 1.05 4.40
C SER A 90 10.23 1.19 5.03
N LEU A 91 9.35 0.24 4.74
CA LEU A 91 8.03 0.15 5.35
C LEU A 91 7.97 -0.89 6.48
N ASP A 92 9.12 -1.38 6.92
CA ASP A 92 9.19 -2.45 7.93
C ASP A 92 8.46 -2.07 9.21
N LYS A 93 8.65 -0.84 9.71
CA LYS A 93 7.97 -0.36 10.92
C LYS A 93 6.47 -0.26 10.73
N ASP A 94 6.04 0.18 9.56
CA ASP A 94 4.62 0.30 9.24
C ASP A 94 3.95 -1.07 9.23
N PHE A 95 4.61 -2.07 8.65
CA PHE A 95 4.10 -3.44 8.63
C PHE A 95 4.13 -4.10 10.00
N GLU A 96 5.11 -3.79 10.84
CA GLU A 96 5.13 -4.24 12.23
C GLU A 96 3.90 -3.72 12.99
N GLU A 97 3.57 -2.45 12.81
CA GLU A 97 2.41 -1.85 13.46
C GLU A 97 1.10 -2.42 12.93
N ILE A 98 1.00 -2.62 11.61
CA ILE A 98 -0.16 -3.27 10.99
C ILE A 98 -0.35 -4.67 11.55
N THR A 99 0.73 -5.45 11.65
CA THR A 99 0.69 -6.79 12.22
C THR A 99 0.19 -6.78 13.67
N LYS A 100 0.67 -5.84 14.46
CA LYS A 100 0.24 -5.66 15.84
C LYS A 100 -1.26 -5.34 15.95
N GLN A 101 -1.76 -4.44 15.09
CA GLN A 101 -3.18 -4.11 15.06
C GLN A 101 -4.02 -5.31 14.65
N LEU A 102 -3.53 -6.12 13.71
CA LEU A 102 -4.23 -7.34 13.28
C LEU A 102 -4.25 -8.40 14.38
N GLU A 103 -3.19 -8.51 15.17
CA GLU A 103 -3.15 -9.38 16.34
C GLU A 103 -4.20 -8.97 17.38
N ASP A 104 -4.41 -7.68 17.55
CA ASP A 104 -5.44 -7.15 18.45
C ASP A 104 -6.85 -7.51 17.98
N LEU A 105 -7.08 -7.70 16.70
CA LEU A 105 -8.36 -8.19 16.16
C LEU A 105 -8.63 -9.65 16.52
N THR A 106 -7.57 -10.46 16.60
CA THR A 106 -7.68 -11.87 17.01
C THR A 106 -8.00 -11.99 18.51
N ASN A 107 -7.61 -10.98 19.27
CA ASN A 107 -7.83 -10.90 20.72
C ASN A 107 -8.43 -9.53 21.02
N PRO A 108 -9.75 -9.33 20.73
CA PRO A 108 -10.32 -8.00 20.54
C PRO A 108 -10.32 -7.13 21.79
N ASP A 109 -9.69 -5.98 21.64
CA ASP A 109 -9.92 -4.81 22.47
C ASP A 109 -11.09 -4.04 21.84
N PRO A 110 -12.14 -3.68 22.60
CA PRO A 110 -13.27 -2.91 22.05
C PRO A 110 -12.88 -1.58 21.42
N MET A 111 -11.69 -1.08 21.73
CA MET A 111 -11.16 0.18 21.19
C MET A 111 -10.36 -0.01 19.90
N CYS A 112 -10.15 -1.25 19.47
CA CYS A 112 -9.40 -1.52 18.26
C CYS A 112 -10.27 -1.29 17.03
N THR A 113 -9.80 -0.48 16.10
CA THR A 113 -10.49 -0.18 14.84
C THR A 113 -9.55 -0.40 13.67
N LEU A 114 -10.13 -0.69 12.50
CA LEU A 114 -9.38 -0.76 11.24
C LEU A 114 -9.23 0.66 10.71
N ASP A 115 -8.01 1.20 10.80
CA ASP A 115 -7.73 2.61 10.56
C ASP A 115 -6.61 2.77 9.51
N TYR A 116 -6.96 2.59 8.22
CA TYR A 116 -6.00 2.72 7.11
C TYR A 116 -6.49 3.62 6.02
#